data_7eab76e6abca19b15e30345b9e8dc8a9
#
_entry.id   7eab76e6abca19b15e30345b9e8dc8a9
#
_cell.length_a   1.000
_cell.length_b   1.000
_cell.length_c   1.000
_cell.angle_alpha   90.00
_cell.angle_beta   90.00
_cell.angle_gamma   90.00
#
_symmetry.space_group_name_H-M   'P 1'
#
loop_
_entity.id
_entity.type
_entity.pdbx_description
1 polymer ?
#
loop_
_entity_poly.entity_id
_entity_poly.type
_entity_poly.pdbx_seq_one_letter_code
_entity_poly.pdbx_strand_id
1 'polypeptide(L)'
;MEENKPIELRSEKVRNIIGRMPPVLVRYGTVMIVAALLVLTGIAAFVPYQPKISIGITVSQDEEGKVHYTARIPQGAMAQRDDFVFIAGRPPVEGPMPVRFIFHDVPDTLHISRSGGWYEVEVYPVDHDGQAIKIPAPFTIPAKIELRFTTFLKWVTGK
;
A
#
# COMPACT_ATOMS: atom_id res chain seq x y z
N MET A 1 -58.52 28.87 40.04
CA MET A 1 -57.32 29.70 39.74
C MET A 1 -56.08 28.78 39.89
N GLU A 2 -55.65 28.17 38.82
CA GLU A 2 -54.42 27.33 38.82
C GLU A 2 -53.24 28.24 38.55
N GLU A 3 -52.34 28.24 39.51
CA GLU A 3 -51.13 29.04 39.53
C GLU A 3 -50.10 28.38 38.55
N ASN A 4 -49.92 29.03 37.43
CA ASN A 4 -49.01 28.64 36.37
C ASN A 4 -47.56 28.86 36.85
N LYS A 5 -46.91 27.82 37.39
CA LYS A 5 -45.50 27.87 37.80
C LYS A 5 -44.62 27.84 36.53
N PRO A 6 -43.75 28.83 36.32
CA PRO A 6 -42.93 28.89 35.14
C PRO A 6 -41.87 27.75 35.10
N ILE A 7 -41.86 27.05 33.97
CA ILE A 7 -40.97 25.93 33.65
C ILE A 7 -39.49 26.38 33.45
N GLU A 8 -39.17 27.63 33.74
CA GLU A 8 -37.86 28.23 33.38
C GLU A 8 -36.67 27.84 34.27
N LEU A 9 -36.91 27.28 35.46
CA LEU A 9 -35.81 27.01 36.39
C LEU A 9 -34.93 25.78 36.11
N ARG A 10 -35.36 24.94 35.17
CA ARG A 10 -34.53 23.77 34.76
C ARG A 10 -33.56 24.07 33.61
N SER A 11 -33.89 25.05 32.76
CA SER A 11 -33.09 25.35 31.58
C SER A 11 -31.77 26.10 31.88
N GLU A 12 -31.80 27.01 32.88
CA GLU A 12 -30.60 27.79 33.27
C GLU A 12 -29.52 26.95 33.94
N LYS A 13 -29.89 25.99 34.80
CA LYS A 13 -28.92 25.09 35.43
C LYS A 13 -28.27 24.16 34.41
N VAL A 14 -29.02 23.63 33.45
CA VAL A 14 -28.52 22.77 32.39
C VAL A 14 -27.65 23.58 31.41
N ARG A 15 -28.06 24.80 31.08
CA ARG A 15 -27.27 25.72 30.24
C ARG A 15 -25.95 26.14 30.89
N ASN A 16 -25.92 26.31 32.20
CA ASN A 16 -24.71 26.64 32.94
C ASN A 16 -23.73 25.45 33.08
N ILE A 17 -24.24 24.21 33.02
CA ILE A 17 -23.42 23.00 33.08
C ILE A 17 -22.80 22.70 31.70
N ILE A 18 -23.55 22.91 30.61
CA ILE A 18 -23.09 22.66 29.24
C ILE A 18 -22.26 23.84 28.70
N GLY A 19 -22.51 25.09 29.15
CA GLY A 19 -21.87 26.30 28.64
C GLY A 19 -20.51 26.66 29.23
N ARG A 20 -20.09 26.01 30.30
CA ARG A 20 -18.76 26.25 30.92
C ARG A 20 -17.88 25.03 30.78
N MET A 21 -17.39 24.74 29.56
CA MET A 21 -16.16 23.96 29.45
C MET A 21 -15.08 24.71 30.26
N PRO A 22 -14.45 24.07 31.26
CA PRO A 22 -13.36 24.72 31.99
C PRO A 22 -12.31 25.16 31.00
N PRO A 23 -11.89 26.44 30.99
CA PRO A 23 -10.89 26.93 30.03
C PRO A 23 -9.57 26.14 30.13
N VAL A 24 -9.35 25.53 31.27
CA VAL A 24 -8.24 24.59 31.53
C VAL A 24 -8.33 23.33 30.66
N LEU A 25 -9.55 22.74 30.54
CA LEU A 25 -9.73 21.52 29.75
C LEU A 25 -9.52 21.78 28.25
N VAL A 26 -10.00 22.92 27.73
CA VAL A 26 -9.79 23.33 26.33
C VAL A 26 -8.30 23.58 26.07
N ARG A 27 -7.62 24.28 26.97
CA ARG A 27 -6.21 24.63 26.84
C ARG A 27 -5.29 23.40 26.93
N TYR A 28 -5.49 22.52 27.91
CA TYR A 28 -4.69 21.30 28.04
C TYR A 28 -5.07 20.25 27.00
N GLY A 29 -6.36 20.13 26.64
CA GLY A 29 -6.79 19.22 25.57
C GLY A 29 -6.12 19.54 24.23
N THR A 30 -6.06 20.81 23.85
CA THR A 30 -5.37 21.23 22.62
C THR A 30 -3.87 20.91 22.66
N VAL A 31 -3.20 21.20 23.78
CA VAL A 31 -1.78 20.89 23.96
C VAL A 31 -1.53 19.38 23.87
N MET A 32 -2.37 18.56 24.50
CA MET A 32 -2.26 17.11 24.43
C MET A 32 -2.43 16.57 23.02
N ILE A 33 -3.39 17.12 22.26
CA ILE A 33 -3.62 16.72 20.86
C ILE A 33 -2.38 17.10 20.00
N VAL A 34 -1.87 18.32 20.15
CA VAL A 34 -0.67 18.76 19.42
C VAL A 34 0.54 17.89 19.78
N ALA A 35 0.74 17.60 21.05
CA ALA A 35 1.83 16.72 21.50
C ALA A 35 1.67 15.30 20.93
N ALA A 36 0.48 14.73 20.93
CA ALA A 36 0.20 13.43 20.35
C ALA A 36 0.48 13.41 18.82
N LEU A 37 0.10 14.45 18.10
CA LEU A 37 0.38 14.58 16.67
C LEU A 37 1.87 14.68 16.39
N LEU A 38 2.63 15.43 17.20
CA LEU A 38 4.07 15.52 17.07
C LEU A 38 4.76 14.17 17.31
N VAL A 39 4.32 13.44 18.34
CA VAL A 39 4.84 12.07 18.61
C VAL A 39 4.53 11.13 17.46
N LEU A 40 3.30 11.12 16.95
CA LEU A 40 2.90 10.29 15.80
C LEU A 40 3.72 10.63 14.55
N THR A 41 3.92 11.92 14.26
CA THR A 41 4.74 12.37 13.13
C THR A 41 6.19 11.94 13.31
N GLY A 42 6.72 12.05 14.52
CA GLY A 42 8.06 11.58 14.85
C GLY A 42 8.19 10.06 14.61
N ILE A 43 7.25 9.27 15.10
CA ILE A 43 7.25 7.81 14.86
C ILE A 43 7.19 7.53 13.35
N ALA A 44 6.28 8.17 12.61
CA ALA A 44 6.14 7.98 11.16
C ALA A 44 7.41 8.34 10.36
N ALA A 45 8.23 9.27 10.88
CA ALA A 45 9.49 9.65 10.26
C ALA A 45 10.59 8.59 10.43
N PHE A 46 10.53 7.78 11.49
CA PHE A 46 11.58 6.79 11.79
C PHE A 46 11.17 5.34 11.48
N VAL A 47 9.88 5.04 11.36
CA VAL A 47 9.44 3.69 11.01
C VAL A 47 9.83 3.36 9.58
N PRO A 48 10.68 2.34 9.35
CA PRO A 48 10.98 1.88 8.00
C PRO A 48 9.73 1.24 7.38
N TYR A 49 9.43 1.63 6.17
CA TYR A 49 8.31 1.12 5.40
C TYR A 49 8.78 0.61 4.04
N GLN A 50 8.35 -0.58 3.66
CA GLN A 50 8.60 -1.16 2.35
C GLN A 50 7.27 -1.32 1.62
N PRO A 51 6.94 -0.43 0.67
CA PRO A 51 5.73 -0.56 -0.12
C PRO A 51 5.78 -1.83 -0.97
N LYS A 52 4.64 -2.51 -1.12
CA LYS A 52 4.49 -3.70 -1.95
C LYS A 52 3.31 -3.52 -2.88
N ILE A 53 3.53 -3.74 -4.17
CA ILE A 53 2.50 -3.63 -5.20
C ILE A 53 2.14 -5.03 -5.66
N SER A 54 0.87 -5.42 -5.53
CA SER A 54 0.38 -6.71 -5.98
C SER A 54 0.21 -6.74 -7.48
N ILE A 55 0.76 -7.76 -8.14
CA ILE A 55 0.66 -8.00 -9.58
C ILE A 55 0.35 -9.47 -9.86
N GLY A 56 -0.04 -9.78 -11.11
CA GLY A 56 -0.17 -11.14 -11.61
C GLY A 56 0.92 -11.43 -12.63
N ILE A 57 1.53 -12.60 -12.53
CA ILE A 57 2.44 -13.14 -13.54
C ILE A 57 1.71 -14.28 -14.25
N THR A 58 1.49 -14.14 -15.54
CA THR A 58 0.90 -15.18 -16.38
C THR A 58 2.02 -16.07 -16.93
N VAL A 59 1.89 -17.36 -16.71
CA VAL A 59 2.78 -18.37 -17.27
C VAL A 59 2.06 -19.02 -18.44
N SER A 60 2.60 -18.87 -19.64
CA SER A 60 2.07 -19.43 -20.89
C SER A 60 3.12 -20.28 -21.58
N GLN A 61 2.65 -21.21 -22.41
CA GLN A 61 3.50 -22.04 -23.23
C GLN A 61 3.12 -21.82 -24.70
N ASP A 62 4.11 -21.59 -25.55
CA ASP A 62 3.87 -21.47 -26.98
C ASP A 62 3.75 -22.83 -27.67
N GLU A 63 3.46 -22.84 -28.97
CA GLU A 63 3.34 -24.05 -29.78
C GLU A 63 4.64 -24.86 -29.87
N GLU A 64 5.78 -24.23 -29.62
CA GLU A 64 7.10 -24.85 -29.62
C GLU A 64 7.49 -25.46 -28.28
N GLY A 65 6.58 -25.33 -27.26
CA GLY A 65 6.81 -25.85 -25.92
C GLY A 65 7.66 -24.93 -25.02
N LYS A 66 7.98 -23.72 -25.48
CA LYS A 66 8.72 -22.74 -24.71
C LYS A 66 7.81 -22.02 -23.72
N VAL A 67 8.25 -21.90 -22.48
CA VAL A 67 7.48 -21.24 -21.41
C VAL A 67 7.84 -19.76 -21.34
N HIS A 68 6.83 -18.91 -21.41
CA HIS A 68 6.93 -17.47 -21.29
C HIS A 68 6.27 -17.00 -19.99
N TYR A 69 6.93 -16.08 -19.32
CA TYR A 69 6.46 -15.48 -18.07
C TYR A 69 6.20 -14.00 -18.30
N THR A 70 4.94 -13.59 -18.23
CA THR A 70 4.52 -12.22 -18.50
C THR A 70 3.92 -11.59 -17.27
N ALA A 71 4.50 -10.51 -16.79
CA ALA A 71 3.99 -9.72 -15.68
C ALA A 71 3.18 -8.52 -16.19
N ARG A 72 2.01 -8.29 -15.60
CA ARG A 72 1.21 -7.08 -15.85
C ARG A 72 1.48 -6.07 -14.75
N ILE A 73 2.26 -5.04 -15.09
CA ILE A 73 2.68 -4.00 -14.15
C ILE A 73 1.82 -2.75 -14.38
N PRO A 74 1.07 -2.27 -13.36
CA PRO A 74 0.28 -1.05 -13.48
C PRO A 74 1.15 0.15 -13.83
N GLN A 75 0.63 1.07 -14.65
CA GLN A 75 1.35 2.28 -15.08
C GLN A 75 1.86 3.10 -13.88
N GLY A 76 1.06 3.23 -12.81
CA GLY A 76 1.49 3.94 -11.60
C GLY A 76 2.65 3.28 -10.87
N ALA A 77 2.77 1.95 -10.94
CA ALA A 77 3.93 1.22 -10.39
C ALA A 77 5.17 1.44 -11.23
N MET A 78 5.03 1.47 -12.56
CA MET A 78 6.15 1.66 -13.48
C MET A 78 6.81 3.04 -13.33
N ALA A 79 6.09 4.05 -12.88
CA ALA A 79 6.66 5.35 -12.55
C ALA A 79 7.71 5.29 -11.40
N GLN A 80 7.68 4.23 -10.61
CA GLN A 80 8.61 3.98 -9.49
C GLN A 80 9.61 2.85 -9.80
N ARG A 81 9.83 2.51 -11.08
CA ARG A 81 10.66 1.37 -11.48
C ARG A 81 12.08 1.38 -10.92
N ASP A 82 12.66 2.57 -10.74
CA ASP A 82 14.02 2.75 -10.23
C ASP A 82 14.14 2.35 -8.73
N ASP A 83 13.01 2.25 -8.04
CA ASP A 83 12.92 1.79 -6.67
C ASP A 83 12.57 0.29 -6.55
N PHE A 84 12.40 -0.42 -7.69
CA PHE A 84 12.14 -1.86 -7.67
C PHE A 84 13.39 -2.61 -7.18
N VAL A 85 13.20 -3.44 -6.17
CA VAL A 85 14.25 -4.32 -5.66
C VAL A 85 14.15 -5.67 -6.35
N PHE A 86 12.99 -6.29 -6.32
CA PHE A 86 12.67 -7.53 -7.03
C PHE A 86 11.16 -7.78 -7.05
N ILE A 87 10.74 -8.71 -7.89
CA ILE A 87 9.38 -9.21 -7.93
C ILE A 87 9.38 -10.58 -7.23
N ALA A 88 8.60 -10.73 -6.17
CA ALA A 88 8.44 -11.98 -5.45
C ALA A 88 7.11 -12.63 -5.81
N GLY A 89 7.14 -13.86 -6.28
CA GLY A 89 5.95 -14.66 -6.58
C GLY A 89 5.94 -15.98 -5.80
N ARG A 90 4.74 -16.50 -5.55
CA ARG A 90 4.55 -17.81 -4.93
C ARG A 90 3.82 -18.71 -5.92
N PRO A 91 4.56 -19.48 -6.74
CA PRO A 91 3.93 -20.45 -7.63
C PRO A 91 3.22 -21.57 -6.85
N PRO A 92 2.15 -22.17 -7.38
CA PRO A 92 1.43 -23.26 -6.74
C PRO A 92 2.15 -24.64 -6.95
N VAL A 93 3.44 -24.65 -6.85
CA VAL A 93 4.29 -25.84 -6.99
C VAL A 93 5.20 -26.01 -5.79
N GLU A 94 5.57 -27.26 -5.49
CA GLU A 94 6.56 -27.53 -4.44
C GLU A 94 7.95 -27.06 -4.91
N GLY A 95 8.58 -26.23 -4.08
CA GLY A 95 9.91 -25.69 -4.39
C GLY A 95 10.31 -24.56 -3.43
N PRO A 96 11.49 -23.98 -3.64
CA PRO A 96 11.97 -22.87 -2.83
C PRO A 96 11.01 -21.67 -2.96
N MET A 97 10.58 -21.12 -1.84
CA MET A 97 9.62 -20.05 -1.76
C MET A 97 10.18 -18.88 -0.97
N PRO A 98 9.97 -17.62 -1.39
CA PRO A 98 9.35 -17.16 -2.65
C PRO A 98 10.33 -17.23 -3.83
N VAL A 99 9.79 -17.44 -5.04
CA VAL A 99 10.56 -17.33 -6.29
C VAL A 99 10.72 -15.85 -6.62
N ARG A 100 11.92 -15.46 -7.02
CA ARG A 100 12.22 -14.12 -7.50
C ARG A 100 12.06 -14.06 -9.01
N PHE A 101 11.57 -12.93 -9.50
CA PHE A 101 11.47 -12.67 -10.94
C PHE A 101 12.26 -11.41 -11.25
N ILE A 102 13.09 -11.50 -12.29
CA ILE A 102 13.85 -10.37 -12.83
C ILE A 102 13.31 -10.03 -14.23
N PHE A 103 13.42 -8.78 -14.61
CA PHE A 103 13.13 -8.32 -15.97
C PHE A 103 14.31 -7.50 -16.48
N HIS A 104 14.58 -7.59 -17.80
CA HIS A 104 15.68 -6.89 -18.43
C HIS A 104 15.20 -5.64 -19.17
N ASP A 105 14.07 -5.75 -19.85
CA ASP A 105 13.52 -4.67 -20.65
C ASP A 105 12.08 -4.32 -20.26
N VAL A 106 11.77 -3.04 -20.35
CA VAL A 106 10.42 -2.54 -20.22
C VAL A 106 9.94 -2.18 -21.62
N PRO A 107 8.89 -2.85 -22.13
CA PRO A 107 8.35 -2.53 -23.43
C PRO A 107 7.77 -1.11 -23.44
N ASP A 108 7.94 -0.41 -24.55
CA ASP A 108 7.37 0.95 -24.75
C ASP A 108 5.85 0.94 -24.94
N THR A 109 5.24 -0.26 -25.04
CA THR A 109 3.81 -0.41 -25.31
C THR A 109 3.00 -0.39 -24.03
N LEU A 110 2.19 0.64 -23.87
CA LEU A 110 1.22 0.78 -22.78
C LEU A 110 -0.13 0.24 -23.24
N HIS A 111 -0.65 -0.74 -22.54
CA HIS A 111 -2.01 -1.25 -22.72
C HIS A 111 -2.99 -0.44 -21.86
N ILE A 112 -4.07 0.06 -22.46
CA ILE A 112 -5.07 0.88 -21.78
C ILE A 112 -6.41 0.14 -21.75
N SER A 113 -7.02 0.07 -20.56
CA SER A 113 -8.37 -0.46 -20.35
C SER A 113 -9.20 0.53 -19.53
N ARG A 114 -10.50 0.23 -19.37
CA ARG A 114 -11.40 1.00 -18.49
C ARG A 114 -10.94 1.02 -17.02
N SER A 115 -10.17 0.01 -16.59
CA SER A 115 -9.62 -0.11 -15.24
C SER A 115 -8.24 0.53 -15.05
N GLY A 116 -7.65 1.11 -16.09
CA GLY A 116 -6.32 1.74 -16.05
C GLY A 116 -5.36 1.22 -17.10
N GLY A 117 -4.15 1.78 -17.11
CA GLY A 117 -3.06 1.36 -17.99
C GLY A 117 -2.13 0.37 -17.30
N TRP A 118 -1.56 -0.56 -18.06
CA TRP A 118 -0.52 -1.49 -17.61
C TRP A 118 0.50 -1.75 -18.72
N TYR A 119 1.67 -2.18 -18.30
CA TYR A 119 2.73 -2.69 -19.18
C TYR A 119 2.77 -4.22 -19.07
N GLU A 120 2.92 -4.90 -20.20
CA GLU A 120 3.24 -6.32 -20.24
C GLU A 120 4.76 -6.47 -20.34
N VAL A 121 5.36 -7.03 -19.31
CA VAL A 121 6.82 -7.16 -19.17
C VAL A 121 7.18 -8.62 -19.09
N GLU A 122 8.12 -9.06 -19.93
CA GLU A 122 8.67 -10.41 -19.84
C GLU A 122 9.57 -10.51 -18.61
N VAL A 123 9.32 -11.52 -17.77
CA VAL A 123 10.05 -11.75 -16.53
C VAL A 123 10.65 -13.14 -16.51
N TYR A 124 11.72 -13.31 -15.76
CA TYR A 124 12.46 -14.58 -15.71
C TYR A 124 12.52 -15.04 -14.24
N PRO A 125 12.00 -16.25 -13.93
CA PRO A 125 12.05 -16.79 -12.59
C PRO A 125 13.48 -17.22 -12.25
N VAL A 126 13.96 -16.77 -11.09
CA VAL A 126 15.29 -17.10 -10.57
C VAL A 126 15.20 -17.57 -9.13
N ASP A 127 16.13 -18.44 -8.75
CA ASP A 127 16.31 -18.89 -7.37
C ASP A 127 17.01 -17.80 -6.53
N HIS A 128 17.20 -18.11 -5.26
CA HIS A 128 17.92 -17.27 -4.32
C HIS A 128 19.36 -16.97 -4.78
N ASP A 129 19.96 -17.92 -5.47
CA ASP A 129 21.31 -17.84 -6.02
C ASP A 129 21.37 -17.21 -7.43
N GLY A 130 20.23 -16.73 -7.96
CA GLY A 130 20.13 -16.10 -9.28
C GLY A 130 20.10 -17.09 -10.45
N GLN A 131 19.97 -18.40 -10.20
CA GLN A 131 19.86 -19.40 -11.25
C GLN A 131 18.43 -19.46 -11.80
N ALA A 132 18.30 -19.63 -13.12
CA ALA A 132 17.00 -19.72 -13.78
C ALA A 132 16.25 -20.97 -13.34
N ILE A 133 14.99 -20.78 -12.93
CA ILE A 133 14.09 -21.87 -12.55
C ILE A 133 13.04 -22.05 -13.65
N LYS A 134 12.69 -23.31 -13.94
CA LYS A 134 11.57 -23.61 -14.81
C LYS A 134 10.31 -23.86 -13.97
N ILE A 135 9.27 -23.09 -14.21
CA ILE A 135 7.98 -23.27 -13.60
C ILE A 135 7.03 -23.80 -14.68
N PRO A 136 6.33 -24.92 -14.44
CA PRO A 136 5.42 -25.50 -15.45
C PRO A 136 4.30 -24.51 -15.79
N ALA A 137 3.77 -24.60 -17.02
CA ALA A 137 2.62 -23.84 -17.49
C ALA A 137 1.39 -24.79 -17.65
N PRO A 138 0.14 -24.24 -17.74
CA PRO A 138 -0.25 -22.83 -17.67
C PRO A 138 -0.84 -22.45 -16.30
N PHE A 139 -0.50 -21.34 -15.71
CA PHE A 139 -1.20 -20.74 -14.57
C PHE A 139 -0.81 -19.28 -14.33
N THR A 140 -1.54 -18.62 -13.42
CA THR A 140 -1.20 -17.26 -12.98
C THR A 140 -0.64 -17.30 -11.57
N ILE A 141 0.53 -16.70 -11.39
CA ILE A 141 1.24 -16.61 -10.11
C ILE A 141 0.89 -15.26 -9.47
N PRO A 142 0.32 -15.24 -8.28
CA PRO A 142 0.23 -14.01 -7.50
C PRO A 142 1.64 -13.56 -7.09
N ALA A 143 2.00 -12.35 -7.45
CA ALA A 143 3.31 -11.79 -7.19
C ALA A 143 3.21 -10.40 -6.58
N LYS A 144 4.29 -9.95 -5.96
CA LYS A 144 4.42 -8.61 -5.38
C LYS A 144 5.72 -7.99 -5.83
N ILE A 145 5.65 -6.75 -6.32
CA ILE A 145 6.82 -5.92 -6.52
C ILE A 145 7.21 -5.36 -5.15
N GLU A 146 8.42 -5.62 -4.72
CA GLU A 146 8.99 -5.03 -3.50
C GLU A 146 9.81 -3.81 -3.88
N LEU A 147 9.41 -2.66 -3.34
CA LEU A 147 10.11 -1.40 -3.55
C LEU A 147 11.21 -1.23 -2.49
N ARG A 148 12.12 -0.29 -2.75
CA ARG A 148 13.16 0.09 -1.80
C ARG A 148 12.56 0.55 -0.48
N PHE A 149 13.23 0.25 0.61
CA PHE A 149 12.85 0.76 1.93
C PHE A 149 12.85 2.30 1.95
N THR A 150 11.78 2.85 2.48
CA THR A 150 11.63 4.28 2.74
C THR A 150 11.02 4.49 4.11
N THR A 151 10.92 5.71 4.60
CA THR A 151 10.14 5.98 5.80
C THR A 151 8.68 6.16 5.44
N PHE A 152 7.79 5.82 6.37
CA PHE A 152 6.35 5.98 6.14
C PHE A 152 5.98 7.43 5.81
N LEU A 153 6.60 8.39 6.49
CA LEU A 153 6.38 9.81 6.22
C LEU A 153 6.80 10.20 4.80
N LYS A 154 7.98 9.78 4.35
CA LYS A 154 8.48 10.04 3.00
C LYS A 154 7.58 9.43 1.94
N TRP A 155 7.09 8.21 2.18
CA TRP A 155 6.18 7.53 1.25
C TRP A 155 4.85 8.29 1.08
N VAL A 156 4.26 8.76 2.19
CA VAL A 156 2.99 9.51 2.15
C VAL A 156 3.15 10.90 1.54
N THR A 157 4.26 11.59 1.81
CA THR A 157 4.48 12.98 1.31
C THR A 157 5.08 13.02 -0.09
N GLY A 158 5.61 11.91 -0.60
CA GLY A 158 6.25 11.82 -1.92
C GLY A 158 7.56 12.59 -2.05
N LYS A 159 8.20 12.95 -0.92
CA LYS A 159 9.44 13.74 -0.86
C LYS A 159 10.54 13.00 -0.14
#